data_0bce1aec0d72f571df15a6e7b2855941
#
_entry.id   0bce1aec0d72f571df15a6e7b2855941
#
_cell.length_a   1.000
_cell.length_b   1.000
_cell.length_c   1.000
_cell.angle_alpha   90.00
_cell.angle_beta   90.00
_cell.angle_gamma   90.00
#
_symmetry.space_group_name_H-M   'P 1'
#
loop_
_entity.id
_entity.type
_entity.pdbx_description
1 polymer ?
#
loop_
_entity_poly.entity_id
_entity_poly.type
_entity_poly.pdbx_seq_one_letter_code
_entity_poly.pdbx_strand_id
1 'polypeptide(L)'
;TGNHDHLRINTGARNTPEQLKVMMAWVMTMPLPILYYGDEIGMRSLVDMPNVEGANHNGKERAGARTPMQWTADETAGFSDCTPDKLYLPVCTDWTPTSSLPQYTEWKKELASGKAKPIAKGNPTVESQENDPESILNWTRALISLRKNSKALWADSRFIPIFNEEQPYPMVYLRSNGTETFLIVLNPTSERKTL
;
A
#
# COMPACT_ATOMS: atom_id res chain seq x y z
N THR A 1 6.03 -4.75 -1.34
CA THR A 1 5.36 -3.93 -2.35
C THR A 1 4.30 -4.76 -3.05
N GLY A 2 3.22 -4.11 -3.47
CA GLY A 2 2.21 -4.75 -4.30
C GLY A 2 2.77 -5.11 -5.69
N ASN A 3 2.20 -6.11 -6.31
CA ASN A 3 2.40 -6.44 -7.72
C ASN A 3 1.21 -7.22 -8.26
N HIS A 4 1.25 -7.60 -9.54
CA HIS A 4 0.16 -8.32 -10.19
C HIS A 4 -0.03 -9.79 -9.71
N ASP A 5 0.89 -10.32 -8.92
CA ASP A 5 0.84 -11.71 -8.39
C ASP A 5 0.60 -11.76 -6.88
N HIS A 6 0.59 -10.62 -6.21
CA HIS A 6 0.38 -10.51 -4.77
C HIS A 6 -0.69 -9.48 -4.44
N LEU A 7 -1.25 -9.61 -3.25
CA LEU A 7 -2.19 -8.62 -2.73
C LEU A 7 -1.51 -7.24 -2.61
N ARG A 8 -2.29 -6.20 -2.79
CA ARG A 8 -1.86 -4.80 -2.64
C ARG A 8 -1.38 -4.51 -1.22
N ILE A 9 -0.63 -3.43 -1.05
CA ILE A 9 -0.13 -2.98 0.27
C ILE A 9 -1.29 -2.75 1.24
N ASN A 10 -2.37 -2.14 0.76
CA ASN A 10 -3.59 -1.91 1.54
C ASN A 10 -4.43 -3.19 1.60
N THR A 11 -4.03 -4.11 2.47
CA THR A 11 -4.65 -5.44 2.59
C THR A 11 -4.71 -5.87 4.05
N GLY A 12 -5.85 -6.40 4.48
CA GLY A 12 -6.04 -6.95 5.81
C GLY A 12 -5.87 -5.89 6.92
N ALA A 13 -5.00 -6.14 7.88
CA ALA A 13 -4.76 -5.26 9.02
C ALA A 13 -4.06 -3.93 8.66
N ARG A 14 -3.44 -3.84 7.50
CA ARG A 14 -2.77 -2.63 7.00
C ARG A 14 -3.72 -1.79 6.17
N ASN A 15 -4.62 -1.09 6.83
CA ASN A 15 -5.72 -0.40 6.17
C ASN A 15 -5.96 1.03 6.64
N THR A 16 -5.11 1.55 7.52
CA THR A 16 -5.20 2.96 7.92
C THR A 16 -4.27 3.81 7.08
N PRO A 17 -4.61 5.10 6.83
CA PRO A 17 -3.75 6.03 6.11
C PRO A 17 -2.33 6.11 6.72
N GLU A 18 -2.23 6.11 8.05
CA GLU A 18 -0.94 6.19 8.76
C GLU A 18 -0.06 4.96 8.47
N GLN A 19 -0.63 3.77 8.49
CA GLN A 19 0.09 2.54 8.17
C GLN A 19 0.55 2.54 6.70
N LEU A 20 -0.30 2.99 5.78
CA LEU A 20 0.04 3.11 4.37
C LEU A 20 1.14 4.15 4.15
N LYS A 21 1.10 5.29 4.85
CA LYS A 21 2.17 6.31 4.81
C LYS A 21 3.52 5.74 5.25
N VAL A 22 3.55 4.94 6.33
CA VAL A 22 4.77 4.27 6.80
C VAL A 22 5.28 3.26 5.76
N MET A 23 4.39 2.45 5.18
CA MET A 23 4.76 1.48 4.13
C MET A 23 5.31 2.19 2.88
N MET A 24 4.69 3.30 2.48
CA MET A 24 5.13 4.08 1.33
C MET A 24 6.50 4.73 1.59
N ALA A 25 6.72 5.24 2.81
CA ALA A 25 8.03 5.77 3.22
C ALA A 25 9.11 4.68 3.15
N TRP A 26 8.80 3.46 3.64
CA TRP A 26 9.71 2.33 3.52
C TRP A 26 10.03 2.02 2.05
N VAL A 27 9.03 1.89 1.20
CA VAL A 27 9.22 1.60 -0.23
C VAL A 27 10.11 2.66 -0.90
N MET A 28 9.78 3.95 -0.70
CA MET A 28 10.45 5.05 -1.39
C MET A 28 11.88 5.33 -0.90
N THR A 29 12.24 4.85 0.29
CA THR A 29 13.60 4.98 0.83
C THR A 29 14.47 3.75 0.59
N MET A 30 13.93 2.66 0.06
CA MET A 30 14.70 1.49 -0.38
C MET A 30 15.58 1.83 -1.60
N PRO A 31 16.68 1.08 -1.83
CA PRO A 31 17.55 1.29 -2.99
C PRO A 31 16.81 1.25 -4.33
N LEU A 32 15.95 0.26 -4.52
CA LEU A 32 15.14 0.04 -5.73
C LEU A 32 13.66 0.02 -5.39
N PRO A 33 13.00 1.17 -5.32
CA PRO A 33 11.56 1.22 -5.09
C PRO A 33 10.80 0.70 -6.30
N ILE A 34 9.85 -0.17 -6.05
CA ILE A 34 8.87 -0.62 -7.04
C ILE A 34 7.51 -0.22 -6.53
N LEU A 35 6.81 0.61 -7.29
CA LEU A 35 5.45 1.04 -6.99
C LEU A 35 4.50 0.35 -7.97
N TYR A 36 3.54 -0.38 -7.43
CA TYR A 36 2.48 -0.97 -8.22
C TYR A 36 1.32 0.03 -8.34
N TYR A 37 0.75 0.18 -9.53
CA TYR A 37 -0.30 1.17 -9.77
C TYR A 37 -1.43 1.06 -8.75
N GLY A 38 -1.91 2.19 -8.28
CA GLY A 38 -2.97 2.30 -7.28
C GLY A 38 -2.50 2.13 -5.83
N ASP A 39 -1.29 1.64 -5.56
CA ASP A 39 -0.75 1.63 -4.19
C ASP A 39 -0.54 3.08 -3.69
N GLU A 40 -0.23 4.02 -4.59
CA GLU A 40 -0.04 5.45 -4.31
C GLU A 40 -1.30 6.18 -3.86
N ILE A 41 -2.48 5.62 -4.13
CA ILE A 41 -3.77 6.11 -3.63
C ILE A 41 -4.37 5.18 -2.58
N GLY A 42 -3.68 4.09 -2.22
CA GLY A 42 -4.17 3.11 -1.27
C GLY A 42 -5.29 2.22 -1.80
N MET A 43 -5.30 1.89 -3.09
CA MET A 43 -6.24 0.89 -3.65
C MET A 43 -6.14 -0.43 -2.90
N ARG A 44 -7.27 -1.10 -2.77
CA ARG A 44 -7.39 -2.40 -2.09
C ARG A 44 -7.42 -3.54 -3.09
N SER A 45 -7.01 -4.73 -2.66
CA SER A 45 -7.30 -5.95 -3.41
C SER A 45 -8.75 -6.36 -3.17
N LEU A 46 -9.47 -6.66 -4.23
CA LEU A 46 -10.72 -7.40 -4.14
C LEU A 46 -10.43 -8.85 -3.78
N VAL A 47 -11.34 -9.47 -3.05
CA VAL A 47 -11.27 -10.89 -2.67
C VAL A 47 -12.47 -11.61 -3.23
N ASP A 48 -12.39 -12.94 -3.30
CA ASP A 48 -13.43 -13.81 -3.85
C ASP A 48 -13.75 -13.50 -5.33
N MET A 49 -12.74 -13.06 -6.07
CA MET A 49 -12.86 -12.75 -7.49
C MET A 49 -12.96 -14.03 -8.33
N PRO A 50 -13.73 -14.00 -9.43
CA PRO A 50 -13.75 -15.10 -10.37
C PRO A 50 -12.35 -15.39 -10.91
N ASN A 51 -12.07 -16.67 -11.15
CA ASN A 51 -10.80 -17.10 -11.74
C ASN A 51 -10.76 -16.74 -13.23
N VAL A 52 -10.25 -15.58 -13.55
CA VAL A 52 -10.11 -15.10 -14.92
C VAL A 52 -8.69 -15.42 -15.40
N GLU A 53 -8.59 -16.17 -16.52
CA GLU A 53 -7.31 -16.54 -17.16
C GLU A 53 -6.28 -17.15 -16.18
N GLY A 54 -6.70 -18.05 -15.31
CA GLY A 54 -5.81 -18.67 -14.33
C GLY A 54 -5.31 -17.72 -13.24
N ALA A 55 -6.01 -16.61 -13.01
CA ALA A 55 -5.68 -15.64 -11.97
C ALA A 55 -5.67 -16.28 -10.57
N ASN A 56 -6.40 -17.36 -10.41
CA ASN A 56 -6.42 -18.17 -9.17
C ASN A 56 -5.50 -19.38 -9.34
N HIS A 57 -4.25 -19.27 -8.92
CA HIS A 57 -3.27 -20.35 -9.03
C HIS A 57 -2.71 -20.70 -7.65
N ASN A 58 -2.74 -22.00 -7.30
CA ASN A 58 -2.25 -22.53 -6.02
C ASN A 58 -2.85 -21.81 -4.79
N GLY A 59 -4.16 -21.47 -4.82
CA GLY A 59 -4.85 -20.79 -3.74
C GLY A 59 -4.50 -19.31 -3.59
N LYS A 60 -3.81 -18.71 -4.57
CA LYS A 60 -3.51 -17.28 -4.59
C LYS A 60 -4.47 -16.57 -5.54
N GLU A 61 -5.29 -15.70 -4.98
CA GLU A 61 -6.17 -14.83 -5.75
C GLU A 61 -5.40 -13.62 -6.27
N ARG A 62 -5.11 -13.60 -7.58
CA ARG A 62 -4.37 -12.51 -8.23
C ARG A 62 -5.27 -11.48 -8.87
N ALA A 63 -6.47 -11.87 -9.32
CA ALA A 63 -7.39 -10.99 -10.03
C ALA A 63 -7.73 -9.73 -9.22
N GLY A 64 -7.92 -9.86 -7.92
CA GLY A 64 -8.25 -8.75 -7.05
C GLY A 64 -7.20 -7.63 -6.96
N ALA A 65 -5.94 -7.92 -7.28
CA ALA A 65 -4.90 -6.91 -7.35
C ALA A 65 -4.80 -6.24 -8.72
N ARG A 66 -5.52 -6.75 -9.75
CA ARG A 66 -5.46 -6.31 -11.15
C ARG A 66 -6.68 -5.50 -11.58
N THR A 67 -7.47 -5.05 -10.62
CA THR A 67 -8.68 -4.25 -10.87
C THR A 67 -8.34 -2.91 -11.52
N PRO A 68 -9.28 -2.27 -12.24
CA PRO A 68 -9.07 -0.98 -12.88
C PRO A 68 -8.52 0.08 -11.91
N MET A 69 -7.62 0.94 -12.41
CA MET A 69 -7.16 2.10 -11.66
C MET A 69 -8.34 3.03 -11.35
N GLN A 70 -8.38 3.56 -10.14
CA GLN A 70 -9.46 4.39 -9.64
C GLN A 70 -9.11 5.88 -9.77
N TRP A 71 -9.51 6.49 -10.90
CA TRP A 71 -9.27 7.90 -11.18
C TRP A 71 -10.34 8.79 -10.57
N THR A 72 -11.61 8.41 -10.75
CA THR A 72 -12.81 9.16 -10.34
C THR A 72 -13.76 8.26 -9.56
N ALA A 73 -14.86 8.84 -9.07
CA ALA A 73 -15.92 8.10 -8.39
C ALA A 73 -16.99 7.49 -9.34
N ASP A 74 -16.77 7.56 -10.65
CA ASP A 74 -17.69 7.02 -11.65
C ASP A 74 -17.77 5.48 -11.59
N GLU A 75 -18.79 4.90 -12.22
CA GLU A 75 -19.03 3.45 -12.23
C GLU A 75 -17.88 2.64 -12.83
N THR A 76 -17.14 3.21 -13.78
CA THR A 76 -15.91 2.63 -14.35
C THR A 76 -14.64 3.22 -13.76
N ALA A 77 -14.78 4.01 -12.69
CA ALA A 77 -13.70 4.73 -12.01
C ALA A 77 -12.87 5.65 -12.93
N GLY A 78 -13.45 6.16 -14.01
CA GLY A 78 -12.75 6.93 -15.03
C GLY A 78 -11.67 6.14 -15.78
N PHE A 79 -11.68 4.81 -15.65
CA PHE A 79 -10.71 3.92 -16.30
C PHE A 79 -11.05 3.66 -17.77
N SER A 80 -12.33 3.59 -18.11
CA SER A 80 -12.80 3.25 -19.45
C SER A 80 -14.14 3.92 -19.74
N ASP A 81 -14.41 4.19 -21.01
CA ASP A 81 -15.70 4.69 -21.51
C ASP A 81 -16.73 3.57 -21.77
N CYS A 82 -16.39 2.32 -21.49
CA CYS A 82 -17.33 1.21 -21.62
C CYS A 82 -18.32 1.18 -20.47
N THR A 83 -19.38 0.39 -20.62
CA THR A 83 -20.29 0.10 -19.50
C THR A 83 -19.61 -0.83 -18.48
N PRO A 84 -19.96 -0.76 -17.18
CA PRO A 84 -19.31 -1.53 -16.13
C PRO A 84 -19.28 -3.05 -16.36
N ASP A 85 -20.32 -3.59 -17.01
CA ASP A 85 -20.46 -5.01 -17.36
C ASP A 85 -19.44 -5.50 -18.40
N LYS A 86 -18.80 -4.57 -19.13
CA LYS A 86 -17.76 -4.86 -20.13
C LYS A 86 -16.35 -4.73 -19.61
N LEU A 87 -16.17 -4.30 -18.36
CA LEU A 87 -14.86 -4.30 -17.74
C LEU A 87 -14.35 -5.73 -17.56
N TYR A 88 -13.08 -5.97 -17.89
CA TYR A 88 -12.43 -7.27 -17.70
C TYR A 88 -12.46 -7.74 -16.24
N LEU A 89 -12.26 -6.81 -15.32
CA LEU A 89 -12.40 -6.97 -13.88
C LEU A 89 -13.23 -5.80 -13.33
N PRO A 90 -14.04 -6.02 -12.29
CA PRO A 90 -14.85 -4.96 -11.72
C PRO A 90 -13.99 -3.90 -11.02
N VAL A 91 -14.53 -2.69 -10.92
CA VAL A 91 -13.98 -1.65 -10.06
C VAL A 91 -14.21 -2.04 -8.60
N CYS A 92 -13.24 -1.73 -7.75
CA CYS A 92 -13.36 -1.93 -6.30
C CYS A 92 -14.28 -0.85 -5.69
N THR A 93 -15.59 -1.06 -5.68
CA THR A 93 -16.56 -0.06 -5.18
C THR A 93 -16.85 -0.18 -3.69
N ASP A 94 -17.08 -1.38 -3.18
CA ASP A 94 -17.33 -1.62 -1.75
C ASP A 94 -16.62 -2.90 -1.31
N TRP A 95 -15.57 -2.72 -0.52
CA TRP A 95 -14.83 -3.85 -0.04
C TRP A 95 -15.24 -4.22 1.39
N THR A 96 -15.94 -5.32 1.53
CA THR A 96 -16.14 -6.02 2.80
C THR A 96 -15.34 -7.31 2.75
N PRO A 97 -14.38 -7.55 3.64
CA PRO A 97 -13.61 -8.78 3.62
C PRO A 97 -14.51 -9.96 3.97
N THR A 98 -14.92 -10.70 2.94
CA THR A 98 -15.63 -11.97 3.08
C THR A 98 -14.69 -13.15 3.06
N SER A 99 -13.47 -12.93 2.58
CA SER A 99 -12.46 -13.94 2.35
C SER A 99 -12.07 -14.73 3.59
N SER A 100 -11.82 -16.02 3.39
CA SER A 100 -11.26 -16.96 4.36
C SER A 100 -9.71 -16.95 4.38
N LEU A 101 -9.06 -16.08 3.61
CA LEU A 101 -7.60 -16.00 3.59
C LEU A 101 -7.06 -15.70 5.00
N PRO A 102 -5.92 -16.31 5.41
CA PRO A 102 -5.39 -16.20 6.78
C PRO A 102 -5.23 -14.77 7.28
N GLN A 103 -4.74 -13.84 6.43
CA GLN A 103 -4.56 -12.43 6.78
C GLN A 103 -5.88 -11.72 7.09
N TYR A 104 -6.98 -12.08 6.41
CA TYR A 104 -8.30 -11.51 6.68
C TYR A 104 -8.93 -12.14 7.91
N THR A 105 -8.69 -13.42 8.15
CA THR A 105 -9.15 -14.11 9.36
C THR A 105 -8.50 -13.49 10.61
N GLU A 106 -7.21 -13.21 10.55
CA GLU A 106 -6.51 -12.54 11.65
C GLU A 106 -7.01 -11.11 11.87
N TRP A 107 -7.13 -10.32 10.79
CA TRP A 107 -7.68 -8.98 10.87
C TRP A 107 -9.11 -8.95 11.45
N LYS A 108 -9.97 -9.91 11.09
CA LYS A 108 -11.32 -10.01 11.68
C LYS A 108 -11.27 -10.28 13.19
N LYS A 109 -10.34 -11.10 13.67
CA LYS A 109 -10.12 -11.33 15.10
C LYS A 109 -9.64 -10.06 15.81
N GLU A 110 -8.70 -9.35 15.19
CA GLU A 110 -8.18 -8.08 15.71
C GLU A 110 -9.27 -7.00 15.76
N LEU A 111 -10.11 -6.94 14.73
CA LEU A 111 -11.27 -6.03 14.68
C LEU A 111 -12.26 -6.36 15.80
N ALA A 112 -12.61 -7.63 15.99
CA ALA A 112 -13.52 -8.07 17.04
C ALA A 112 -12.97 -7.81 18.45
N SER A 113 -11.65 -7.84 18.63
CA SER A 113 -10.98 -7.53 19.89
C SER A 113 -10.71 -6.04 20.12
N GLY A 114 -11.05 -5.17 19.17
CA GLY A 114 -10.78 -3.73 19.20
C GLY A 114 -9.33 -3.34 18.94
N LYS A 115 -8.47 -4.27 18.56
CA LYS A 115 -7.05 -4.01 18.22
C LYS A 115 -6.89 -3.42 16.83
N ALA A 116 -7.75 -3.80 15.89
CA ALA A 116 -7.78 -3.22 14.54
C ALA A 116 -8.95 -2.25 14.39
N LYS A 117 -8.77 -1.26 13.53
CA LYS A 117 -9.86 -0.33 13.15
C LYS A 117 -10.64 -0.91 11.97
N PRO A 118 -11.94 -0.62 11.86
CA PRO A 118 -12.72 -0.92 10.66
C PRO A 118 -12.08 -0.25 9.44
N ILE A 119 -12.19 -0.91 8.29
CA ILE A 119 -11.78 -0.31 7.02
C ILE A 119 -12.64 0.91 6.77
N ALA A 120 -12.01 2.03 6.45
CA ALA A 120 -12.73 3.23 6.07
C ALA A 120 -13.66 2.94 4.89
N LYS A 121 -14.91 3.37 4.99
CA LYS A 121 -15.86 3.29 3.87
C LYS A 121 -15.39 4.20 2.74
N GLY A 122 -15.68 3.81 1.53
CA GLY A 122 -15.38 4.55 0.32
C GLY A 122 -14.18 4.03 -0.45
N ASN A 123 -14.13 4.38 -1.71
CA ASN A 123 -13.06 4.01 -2.61
C ASN A 123 -12.02 5.12 -2.68
N PRO A 124 -10.75 4.80 -2.52
CA PRO A 124 -9.71 5.77 -2.80
C PRO A 124 -9.68 6.05 -4.31
N THR A 125 -9.79 7.31 -4.69
CA THR A 125 -9.62 7.76 -6.09
C THR A 125 -8.55 8.82 -6.16
N VAL A 126 -7.98 9.02 -7.35
CA VAL A 126 -7.05 10.14 -7.59
C VAL A 126 -7.75 11.47 -7.33
N GLU A 127 -8.97 11.63 -7.88
CA GLU A 127 -9.79 12.83 -7.74
C GLU A 127 -10.04 13.23 -6.26
N SER A 128 -10.40 12.25 -5.42
CA SER A 128 -10.67 12.52 -4.00
C SER A 128 -9.44 12.91 -3.20
N GLN A 129 -8.24 12.58 -3.69
CA GLN A 129 -6.97 12.79 -3.00
C GLN A 129 -6.12 13.93 -3.56
N GLU A 130 -6.44 14.40 -4.77
CA GLU A 130 -5.61 15.38 -5.50
C GLU A 130 -5.36 16.67 -4.69
N ASN A 131 -6.40 17.18 -4.06
CA ASN A 131 -6.36 18.44 -3.32
C ASN A 131 -6.25 18.26 -1.79
N ASP A 132 -6.11 17.03 -1.30
CA ASP A 132 -5.90 16.74 0.11
C ASP A 132 -4.41 16.57 0.41
N PRO A 133 -3.76 17.56 1.08
CA PRO A 133 -2.32 17.49 1.39
C PRO A 133 -1.96 16.31 2.30
N GLU A 134 -2.91 15.79 3.07
CA GLU A 134 -2.72 14.66 3.96
C GLU A 134 -3.00 13.30 3.30
N SER A 135 -3.39 13.29 2.03
CA SER A 135 -3.69 12.06 1.29
C SER A 135 -2.46 11.18 1.08
N ILE A 136 -2.68 9.89 0.83
CA ILE A 136 -1.62 8.95 0.44
C ILE A 136 -0.98 9.37 -0.88
N LEU A 137 -1.77 9.88 -1.82
CA LEU A 137 -1.29 10.37 -3.11
C LEU A 137 -0.27 11.49 -2.93
N ASN A 138 -0.61 12.53 -2.17
CA ASN A 138 0.28 13.66 -1.96
C ASN A 138 1.47 13.32 -1.06
N TRP A 139 1.31 12.41 -0.11
CA TRP A 139 2.43 11.83 0.63
C TRP A 139 3.40 11.08 -0.29
N THR A 140 2.89 10.26 -1.20
CA THR A 140 3.72 9.54 -2.18
C THR A 140 4.45 10.51 -3.11
N ARG A 141 3.78 11.55 -3.60
CA ARG A 141 4.40 12.62 -4.40
C ARG A 141 5.55 13.32 -3.65
N ALA A 142 5.34 13.63 -2.37
CA ALA A 142 6.37 14.24 -1.54
C ALA A 142 7.59 13.31 -1.38
N LEU A 143 7.39 12.02 -1.16
CA LEU A 143 8.47 11.03 -1.07
C LEU A 143 9.23 10.86 -2.41
N ILE A 144 8.51 10.88 -3.53
CA ILE A 144 9.13 10.85 -4.87
C ILE A 144 9.98 12.10 -5.08
N SER A 145 9.46 13.27 -4.72
CA SER A 145 10.18 14.54 -4.81
C SER A 145 11.44 14.52 -3.92
N LEU A 146 11.31 14.10 -2.68
CA LEU A 146 12.45 13.92 -1.77
C LEU A 146 13.52 13.04 -2.40
N ARG A 147 13.12 11.87 -2.90
CA ARG A 147 14.04 10.93 -3.51
C ARG A 147 14.76 11.49 -4.75
N LYS A 148 14.04 12.21 -5.62
CA LYS A 148 14.62 12.83 -6.81
C LYS A 148 15.67 13.89 -6.46
N ASN A 149 15.46 14.63 -5.37
CA ASN A 149 16.32 15.73 -4.95
C ASN A 149 17.44 15.31 -3.98
N SER A 150 17.47 14.05 -3.53
CA SER A 150 18.42 13.56 -2.51
C SER A 150 19.19 12.37 -3.03
N LYS A 151 20.45 12.58 -3.38
CA LYS A 151 21.33 11.54 -3.92
C LYS A 151 21.53 10.37 -2.96
N ALA A 152 21.48 10.61 -1.65
CA ALA A 152 21.58 9.56 -0.64
C ALA A 152 20.42 8.52 -0.73
N LEU A 153 19.33 8.84 -1.39
CA LEU A 153 18.22 7.91 -1.61
C LEU A 153 18.29 7.18 -2.97
N TRP A 154 19.27 7.46 -3.80
CA TRP A 154 19.42 6.81 -5.11
C TRP A 154 19.86 5.35 -4.97
N ALA A 155 19.73 4.58 -6.05
CA ALA A 155 19.97 3.13 -6.04
C ALA A 155 21.40 2.74 -5.65
N ASP A 156 22.38 3.52 -6.08
CA ASP A 156 23.81 3.33 -5.86
C ASP A 156 24.31 3.80 -4.49
N SER A 157 23.43 4.44 -3.70
CA SER A 157 23.79 4.88 -2.36
C SER A 157 23.75 3.73 -1.36
N ARG A 158 24.58 3.83 -0.35
CA ARG A 158 24.70 2.82 0.71
C ARG A 158 23.38 2.68 1.46
N PHE A 159 23.02 1.44 1.74
CA PHE A 159 21.98 1.05 2.69
C PHE A 159 22.66 0.40 3.90
N ILE A 160 22.52 1.00 5.06
CA ILE A 160 23.16 0.56 6.31
C ILE A 160 22.05 0.29 7.33
N PRO A 161 21.67 -0.98 7.54
CA PRO A 161 20.68 -1.33 8.55
C PRO A 161 21.25 -1.13 9.96
N ILE A 162 20.41 -0.67 10.86
CA ILE A 162 20.69 -0.59 12.29
C ILE A 162 19.76 -1.57 12.98
N PHE A 163 20.27 -2.73 13.34
CA PHE A 163 19.47 -3.78 13.97
C PHE A 163 19.46 -3.63 15.48
N ASN A 164 18.28 -3.92 16.04
CA ASN A 164 18.14 -4.26 17.43
C ASN A 164 17.51 -5.66 17.49
N GLU A 165 18.24 -6.65 17.97
CA GLU A 165 17.78 -8.04 18.05
C GLU A 165 16.64 -8.23 19.05
N GLU A 166 16.58 -7.40 20.10
CA GLU A 166 15.57 -7.47 21.14
C GLU A 166 14.26 -6.78 20.73
N GLN A 167 14.33 -5.79 19.86
CA GLN A 167 13.19 -4.98 19.43
C GLN A 167 13.20 -4.73 17.92
N PRO A 168 12.39 -5.44 17.15
CA PRO A 168 12.36 -5.27 15.69
C PRO A 168 11.80 -3.91 15.24
N TYR A 169 11.18 -3.15 16.14
CA TYR A 169 10.62 -1.84 15.88
C TYR A 169 11.01 -0.82 16.97
N PRO A 170 11.29 0.44 16.56
CA PRO A 170 11.20 0.98 15.20
C PRO A 170 12.25 0.35 14.29
N MET A 171 11.93 0.20 13.01
CA MET A 171 12.91 -0.16 12.00
C MET A 171 13.81 1.05 11.73
N VAL A 172 15.12 0.87 11.83
CA VAL A 172 16.10 1.97 11.70
C VAL A 172 17.16 1.59 10.68
N TYR A 173 17.47 2.52 9.78
CA TYR A 173 18.56 2.37 8.82
C TYR A 173 19.05 3.72 8.30
N LEU A 174 20.25 3.72 7.76
CA LEU A 174 20.83 4.87 7.07
C LEU A 174 20.82 4.66 5.56
N ARG A 175 20.59 5.75 4.84
CA ARG A 175 20.88 5.88 3.42
C ARG A 175 21.94 6.96 3.25
N SER A 176 23.04 6.65 2.56
CA SER A 176 24.15 7.60 2.44
C SER A 176 24.90 7.47 1.12
N ASN A 177 25.23 8.59 0.51
CA ASN A 177 26.14 8.67 -0.63
C ASN A 177 27.56 9.19 -0.25
N GLY A 178 27.83 9.34 1.05
CA GLY A 178 29.09 9.84 1.59
C GLY A 178 29.10 11.35 1.85
N THR A 179 28.25 12.13 1.19
CA THR A 179 28.13 13.60 1.41
C THR A 179 26.82 13.96 2.10
N GLU A 180 25.78 13.19 1.85
CA GLU A 180 24.45 13.33 2.43
C GLU A 180 24.09 12.01 3.10
N THR A 181 23.44 12.07 4.26
CA THR A 181 22.99 10.88 4.98
C THR A 181 21.61 11.12 5.57
N PHE A 182 20.69 10.20 5.30
CA PHE A 182 19.39 10.12 5.96
C PHE A 182 19.43 9.05 7.04
N LEU A 183 18.95 9.39 8.22
CA LEU A 183 18.48 8.43 9.21
C LEU A 183 16.99 8.20 9.00
N ILE A 184 16.61 6.98 8.68
CA ILE A 184 15.22 6.58 8.49
C ILE A 184 14.79 5.78 9.73
N VAL A 185 13.70 6.23 10.34
CA VAL A 185 13.09 5.60 11.51
C VAL A 185 11.62 5.35 11.21
N LEU A 186 11.21 4.10 11.15
CA LEU A 186 9.86 3.69 10.80
C LEU A 186 9.25 2.87 11.94
N ASN A 187 8.15 3.36 12.49
CA ASN A 187 7.38 2.64 13.48
C ASN A 187 6.02 2.22 12.90
N PRO A 188 5.87 0.97 12.43
CA PRO A 188 4.59 0.47 11.89
C PRO A 188 3.61 0.03 12.99
N THR A 189 3.99 0.12 14.26
CA THR A 189 3.15 -0.29 15.39
C THR A 189 2.26 0.85 15.86
N SER A 190 1.21 0.54 16.62
CA SER A 190 0.36 1.53 17.29
C SER A 190 0.95 2.07 18.59
N GLU A 191 2.06 1.51 19.04
CA GLU A 191 2.70 1.88 20.30
C GLU A 191 3.84 2.88 20.07
N ARG A 192 4.03 3.78 21.04
CA ARG A 192 5.24 4.61 21.08
C ARG A 192 6.46 3.72 21.33
N LYS A 193 7.47 3.82 20.46
CA LYS A 193 8.76 3.14 20.61
C LYS A 193 9.86 4.17 20.82
N THR A 194 10.81 3.84 21.65
CA THR A 194 12.07 4.59 21.82
C THR A 194 13.20 3.88 21.13
N LEU A 195 14.16 4.65 20.62
CA LEU A 195 15.41 4.14 20.07
C LEU A 195 16.36 3.76 21.20
#